data_9555e8a0f82579d4f4f55aefa872809b
#
_entry.id   9555e8a0f82579d4f4f55aefa872809b
#
_cell.length_a   1.000
_cell.length_b   1.000
_cell.length_c   1.000
_cell.angle_alpha   90.00
_cell.angle_beta   90.00
_cell.angle_gamma   90.00
#
_symmetry.space_group_name_H-M   'P 1'
#
loop_
_entity.id
_entity.type
_entity.pdbx_description
1 polymer ?
#
loop_
_entity_poly.entity_id
_entity_poly.type
_entity_poly.pdbx_seq_one_letter_code
_entity_poly.pdbx_strand_id
1 'polypeptide(L)'
;MTGTPLRRIAVLCLGLVAAAAGAAAPAEPVMLRYRFRPDERLAMRVAHRALTETTMNGTTQSVETMTDSTKTWRVVAVDAAGSATLEQSVEDVTMTSRTSDRGEVRWSSGSGTEPPPGYELVPHSLGVPLVRMTIATDGRVLDRRELRPCPPAATGDLVVVPLPDDPVEVGFEWTIPQEVVVEVPNGPRKAVRTRLRYRLESVKDGIATIAVDTTVLTPVDDPRLEARLLERIWDGTIRFDIERGRVVGRQTAIDRRVVGFGGPQSSVRYKASLEETPVEEE
;
A
#
# COMPACT_ATOMS: atom_id res chain seq x y z
N MET A 1 -64.33 -34.58 61.83
CA MET A 1 -64.38 -33.23 61.30
C MET A 1 -62.98 -32.93 60.79
N THR A 2 -62.75 -33.23 59.55
CA THR A 2 -61.42 -33.30 58.97
C THR A 2 -61.42 -32.39 57.70
N GLY A 3 -60.70 -31.28 57.76
CA GLY A 3 -60.57 -30.38 56.67
C GLY A 3 -59.28 -30.66 55.87
N THR A 4 -59.43 -30.93 54.60
CA THR A 4 -58.35 -31.21 53.66
C THR A 4 -57.82 -29.87 53.01
N PRO A 5 -56.55 -29.62 52.97
CA PRO A 5 -56.02 -28.41 52.27
C PRO A 5 -55.81 -28.67 50.79
N LEU A 6 -56.32 -27.76 49.95
CA LEU A 6 -56.08 -27.68 48.49
C LEU A 6 -54.63 -27.35 48.21
N ARG A 7 -53.94 -28.20 47.46
CA ARG A 7 -52.65 -27.97 46.85
C ARG A 7 -52.83 -27.10 45.56
N ARG A 8 -52.28 -25.90 45.57
CA ARG A 8 -52.16 -25.06 44.36
C ARG A 8 -50.95 -25.53 43.57
N ILE A 9 -51.21 -26.04 42.36
CA ILE A 9 -50.16 -26.33 41.37
C ILE A 9 -49.81 -25.01 40.62
N ALA A 10 -48.61 -24.52 40.81
CA ALA A 10 -48.09 -23.42 40.01
C ALA A 10 -47.49 -23.99 38.72
N VAL A 11 -48.12 -23.66 37.59
CA VAL A 11 -47.58 -23.97 36.25
C VAL A 11 -46.57 -22.91 35.89
N LEU A 12 -45.29 -23.31 35.84
CA LEU A 12 -44.18 -22.44 35.40
C LEU A 12 -44.12 -22.50 33.87
N CYS A 13 -44.61 -21.47 33.20
CA CYS A 13 -44.41 -21.32 31.75
C CYS A 13 -42.98 -20.85 31.48
N LEU A 14 -42.11 -21.77 31.03
CA LEU A 14 -40.76 -21.47 30.54
C LEU A 14 -40.88 -20.88 29.14
N GLY A 15 -40.81 -19.58 29.02
CA GLY A 15 -40.77 -18.87 27.72
C GLY A 15 -39.42 -19.12 27.03
N LEU A 16 -39.42 -19.89 25.97
CA LEU A 16 -38.26 -20.10 25.09
C LEU A 16 -38.10 -18.84 24.21
N VAL A 17 -37.18 -17.95 24.56
CA VAL A 17 -36.77 -16.84 23.70
C VAL A 17 -35.83 -17.42 22.63
N ALA A 18 -36.36 -17.72 21.45
CA ALA A 18 -35.58 -18.04 20.28
C ALA A 18 -34.87 -16.75 19.81
N ALA A 19 -33.58 -16.61 20.09
CA ALA A 19 -32.72 -15.62 19.47
C ALA A 19 -32.60 -15.96 17.98
N ALA A 20 -33.33 -15.25 17.12
CA ALA A 20 -33.15 -15.31 15.70
C ALA A 20 -31.77 -14.67 15.41
N ALA A 21 -30.76 -15.51 15.18
CA ALA A 21 -29.51 -15.07 14.55
C ALA A 21 -29.88 -14.60 13.14
N GLY A 22 -29.98 -13.29 12.95
CA GLY A 22 -30.18 -12.70 11.66
C GLY A 22 -28.99 -13.08 10.77
N ALA A 23 -29.21 -14.01 9.83
CA ALA A 23 -28.28 -14.24 8.73
C ALA A 23 -28.18 -12.90 7.99
N ALA A 24 -27.00 -12.29 8.01
CA ALA A 24 -26.72 -11.13 7.17
C ALA A 24 -27.05 -11.54 5.72
N ALA A 25 -27.88 -10.77 5.04
CA ALA A 25 -28.15 -10.99 3.62
C ALA A 25 -26.81 -11.01 2.88
N PRO A 26 -26.61 -11.90 1.90
CA PRO A 26 -25.40 -11.88 1.09
C PRO A 26 -25.26 -10.47 0.49
N ALA A 27 -24.07 -9.88 0.66
CA ALA A 27 -23.79 -8.57 0.11
C ALA A 27 -23.87 -8.66 -1.41
N GLU A 28 -24.58 -7.75 -2.06
CA GLU A 28 -24.68 -7.72 -3.53
C GLU A 28 -23.28 -7.57 -4.15
N PRO A 29 -23.01 -8.29 -5.27
CA PRO A 29 -21.74 -8.14 -5.99
C PRO A 29 -21.52 -6.70 -6.44
N VAL A 30 -20.31 -6.18 -6.28
CA VAL A 30 -19.95 -4.82 -6.64
C VAL A 30 -18.98 -4.79 -7.81
N MET A 31 -19.20 -3.87 -8.75
CA MET A 31 -18.28 -3.62 -9.85
C MET A 31 -17.23 -2.60 -9.40
N LEU A 32 -15.98 -3.01 -9.41
CA LEU A 32 -14.83 -2.15 -9.14
C LEU A 32 -14.26 -1.65 -10.46
N ARG A 33 -14.34 -0.34 -10.75
CA ARG A 33 -13.81 0.27 -11.98
C ARG A 33 -13.32 1.67 -11.70
N TYR A 34 -12.18 2.01 -12.31
CA TYR A 34 -11.70 3.38 -12.33
C TYR A 34 -12.59 4.26 -13.21
N ARG A 35 -12.78 5.49 -12.76
CA ARG A 35 -13.51 6.53 -13.48
C ARG A 35 -12.69 7.80 -13.44
N PHE A 36 -12.22 8.22 -14.58
CA PHE A 36 -11.42 9.42 -14.71
C PHE A 36 -12.15 10.48 -15.51
N ARG A 37 -11.90 11.73 -15.19
CA ARG A 37 -12.41 12.89 -15.94
C ARG A 37 -11.23 13.67 -16.50
N PRO A 38 -11.31 14.20 -17.73
CA PRO A 38 -10.27 15.08 -18.26
C PRO A 38 -10.01 16.25 -17.31
N ASP A 39 -8.74 16.65 -17.21
CA ASP A 39 -8.24 17.73 -16.35
C ASP A 39 -8.43 17.53 -14.82
N GLU A 40 -8.95 16.40 -14.39
CA GLU A 40 -9.07 16.06 -12.98
C GLU A 40 -7.66 15.96 -12.32
N ARG A 41 -7.57 16.48 -11.10
CA ARG A 41 -6.36 16.34 -10.25
C ARG A 41 -6.70 15.45 -9.07
N LEU A 42 -5.84 14.49 -8.81
CA LEU A 42 -5.91 13.57 -7.69
C LEU A 42 -4.68 13.81 -6.82
N ALA A 43 -4.82 14.56 -5.75
CA ALA A 43 -3.74 14.84 -4.83
C ALA A 43 -3.80 13.88 -3.64
N MET A 44 -2.64 13.29 -3.31
CA MET A 44 -2.48 12.36 -2.19
C MET A 44 -1.34 12.82 -1.30
N ARG A 45 -1.59 12.91 -0.02
CA ARG A 45 -0.53 13.00 0.99
C ARG A 45 0.05 11.61 1.19
N VAL A 46 1.36 11.50 1.06
CA VAL A 46 2.09 10.24 1.19
C VAL A 46 3.07 10.36 2.35
N ALA A 47 2.89 9.51 3.36
CA ALA A 47 3.80 9.37 4.48
C ALA A 47 4.52 8.02 4.37
N HIS A 48 5.84 8.06 4.21
CA HIS A 48 6.71 6.89 4.21
C HIS A 48 7.64 6.92 5.42
N ARG A 49 7.68 5.83 6.16
CA ARG A 49 8.55 5.65 7.34
C ARG A 49 9.31 4.35 7.15
N ALA A 50 10.63 4.37 7.32
CA ALA A 50 11.43 3.16 7.25
C ALA A 50 12.53 3.16 8.29
N LEU A 51 12.75 1.99 8.90
CA LEU A 51 13.87 1.70 9.80
C LEU A 51 14.61 0.49 9.26
N THR A 52 15.89 0.67 8.98
CA THR A 52 16.81 -0.41 8.64
C THR A 52 17.81 -0.59 9.78
N GLU A 53 17.82 -1.76 10.41
CA GLU A 53 18.82 -2.15 11.41
C GLU A 53 19.74 -3.20 10.80
N THR A 54 21.02 -2.89 10.70
CA THR A 54 22.04 -3.79 10.14
C THR A 54 23.02 -4.18 11.23
N THR A 55 23.11 -5.47 11.51
CA THR A 55 24.09 -6.04 12.45
C THR A 55 25.19 -6.75 11.68
N MET A 56 26.45 -6.43 11.97
CA MET A 56 27.64 -7.06 11.42
C MET A 56 28.64 -7.29 12.57
N ASN A 57 29.06 -8.53 12.76
CA ASN A 57 30.07 -8.89 13.79
C ASN A 57 29.76 -8.30 15.18
N GLY A 58 28.49 -8.35 15.60
CA GLY A 58 28.05 -7.86 16.91
C GLY A 58 27.81 -6.33 17.00
N THR A 59 28.14 -5.55 15.98
CA THR A 59 27.85 -4.12 15.91
C THR A 59 26.56 -3.90 15.11
N THR A 60 25.64 -3.13 15.68
CA THR A 60 24.38 -2.76 15.02
C THR A 60 24.39 -1.28 14.64
N GLN A 61 24.10 -1.00 13.39
CA GLN A 61 23.83 0.33 12.86
C GLN A 61 22.36 0.45 12.48
N SER A 62 21.77 1.61 12.71
CA SER A 62 20.40 1.89 12.32
C SER A 62 20.32 3.13 11.43
N VAL A 63 19.43 3.06 10.46
CA VAL A 63 19.04 4.17 9.60
C VAL A 63 17.52 4.26 9.65
N GLU A 64 17.01 5.40 10.13
CA GLU A 64 15.60 5.74 10.12
C GLU A 64 15.36 6.83 9.08
N THR A 65 14.40 6.63 8.19
CA THR A 65 13.99 7.62 7.21
C THR A 65 12.50 7.91 7.32
N MET A 66 12.14 9.18 7.23
CA MET A 66 10.76 9.64 7.18
C MET A 66 10.63 10.60 6.01
N THR A 67 9.65 10.35 5.16
CA THR A 67 9.32 11.20 4.03
C THR A 67 7.84 11.49 4.04
N ASP A 68 7.48 12.76 4.09
CA ASP A 68 6.13 13.26 3.90
C ASP A 68 6.10 14.07 2.61
N SER A 69 5.18 13.77 1.70
CA SER A 69 5.09 14.45 0.41
C SER A 69 3.65 14.54 -0.08
N THR A 70 3.37 15.53 -0.92
CA THR A 70 2.13 15.60 -1.68
C THR A 70 2.42 15.17 -3.12
N LYS A 71 1.81 14.06 -3.53
CA LYS A 71 1.84 13.57 -4.91
C LYS A 71 0.55 13.92 -5.62
N THR A 72 0.66 14.43 -6.83
CA THR A 72 -0.48 14.79 -7.67
C THR A 72 -0.46 13.97 -8.95
N TRP A 73 -1.63 13.47 -9.31
CA TRP A 73 -1.91 12.86 -10.60
C TRP A 73 -2.87 13.76 -11.38
N ARG A 74 -2.45 14.24 -12.53
CA ARG A 74 -3.31 15.00 -13.44
C ARG A 74 -3.76 14.11 -14.58
N VAL A 75 -5.06 14.04 -14.82
CA VAL A 75 -5.64 13.35 -15.97
C VAL A 75 -5.46 14.22 -17.21
N VAL A 76 -4.58 13.79 -18.12
CA VAL A 76 -4.26 14.54 -19.36
C VAL A 76 -5.27 14.27 -20.45
N ALA A 77 -5.73 13.02 -20.55
CA ALA A 77 -6.71 12.58 -21.53
C ALA A 77 -7.48 11.37 -21.03
N VAL A 78 -8.70 11.19 -21.53
CA VAL A 78 -9.51 9.99 -21.36
C VAL A 78 -10.00 9.57 -22.75
N ASP A 79 -9.80 8.32 -23.12
CA ASP A 79 -10.24 7.78 -24.41
C ASP A 79 -11.71 7.31 -24.37
N ALA A 80 -12.24 6.89 -25.52
CA ALA A 80 -13.62 6.42 -25.63
C ALA A 80 -13.91 5.12 -24.85
N ALA A 81 -12.88 4.35 -24.47
CA ALA A 81 -13.00 3.15 -23.64
C ALA A 81 -12.92 3.48 -22.14
N GLY A 82 -12.69 4.75 -21.77
CA GLY A 82 -12.53 5.21 -20.40
C GLY A 82 -11.12 5.05 -19.83
N SER A 83 -10.14 4.61 -20.67
CA SER A 83 -8.74 4.57 -20.25
C SER A 83 -8.19 5.98 -20.12
N ALA A 84 -7.42 6.24 -19.09
CA ALA A 84 -6.88 7.57 -18.82
C ALA A 84 -5.37 7.65 -18.97
N THR A 85 -4.90 8.74 -19.57
CA THR A 85 -3.49 9.12 -19.52
C THR A 85 -3.30 10.10 -18.38
N LEU A 86 -2.38 9.75 -17.48
CA LEU A 86 -2.09 10.47 -16.24
C LEU A 86 -0.66 10.96 -16.22
N GLU A 87 -0.43 12.13 -15.64
CA GLU A 87 0.89 12.65 -15.32
C GLU A 87 1.06 12.78 -13.81
N GLN A 88 2.15 12.22 -13.28
CA GLN A 88 2.51 12.30 -11.88
C GLN A 88 3.51 13.42 -11.63
N SER A 89 3.26 14.24 -10.60
CA SER A 89 4.20 15.18 -10.01
C SER A 89 4.28 15.02 -8.50
N VAL A 90 5.33 15.57 -7.90
CA VAL A 90 5.47 15.74 -6.45
C VAL A 90 5.48 17.26 -6.21
N GLU A 91 4.53 17.75 -5.43
CA GLU A 91 4.35 19.19 -5.20
C GLU A 91 5.28 19.70 -4.09
N ASP A 92 5.35 18.95 -3.00
CA ASP A 92 6.18 19.24 -1.83
C ASP A 92 6.74 17.96 -1.21
N VAL A 93 7.81 18.13 -0.44
CA VAL A 93 8.40 17.04 0.33
C VAL A 93 9.07 17.54 1.59
N THR A 94 8.91 16.80 2.67
CA THR A 94 9.73 16.90 3.89
C THR A 94 10.42 15.56 4.11
N MET A 95 11.72 15.58 4.28
CA MET A 95 12.56 14.39 4.46
C MET A 95 13.33 14.50 5.77
N THR A 96 13.36 13.42 6.53
CA THR A 96 14.18 13.28 7.73
C THR A 96 14.95 11.97 7.63
N SER A 97 16.25 12.01 7.87
CA SER A 97 17.10 10.83 7.98
C SER A 97 17.87 10.88 9.28
N ARG A 98 17.79 9.82 10.07
CA ARG A 98 18.55 9.67 11.31
C ARG A 98 19.40 8.42 11.20
N THR A 99 20.70 8.56 11.44
CA THR A 99 21.63 7.44 11.48
C THR A 99 22.27 7.35 12.87
N SER A 100 22.57 6.12 13.31
CA SER A 100 23.17 5.88 14.64
C SER A 100 24.54 6.52 14.83
N ASP A 101 25.24 6.85 13.74
CA ASP A 101 26.61 7.40 13.74
C ASP A 101 26.69 8.89 13.43
N ARG A 102 25.72 9.48 12.72
CA ARG A 102 25.78 10.88 12.25
C ARG A 102 24.66 11.77 12.77
N GLY A 103 23.69 11.18 13.50
CA GLY A 103 22.55 11.94 14.01
C GLY A 103 21.44 12.15 12.97
N GLU A 104 20.72 13.26 13.10
CA GLU A 104 19.54 13.59 12.29
C GLU A 104 19.84 14.69 11.29
N VAL A 105 19.39 14.46 10.05
CA VAL A 105 19.34 15.46 8.98
C VAL A 105 17.90 15.62 8.55
N ARG A 106 17.41 16.85 8.51
CA ARG A 106 16.04 17.18 8.07
C ARG A 106 16.08 18.28 7.02
N TRP A 107 15.26 18.13 6.01
CA TRP A 107 15.05 19.12 4.98
C TRP A 107 13.60 19.14 4.49
N SER A 108 13.13 20.32 4.07
CA SER A 108 11.80 20.50 3.49
C SER A 108 11.88 21.42 2.28
N SER A 109 11.14 21.09 1.25
CA SER A 109 11.06 21.92 0.03
C SER A 109 10.56 23.34 0.28
N GLY A 110 9.74 23.54 1.33
CA GLY A 110 9.23 24.86 1.74
C GLY A 110 10.16 25.64 2.67
N SER A 111 11.33 25.09 3.06
CA SER A 111 12.21 25.72 4.05
C SER A 111 13.01 26.94 3.52
N GLY A 112 13.13 27.09 2.21
CA GLY A 112 14.00 28.10 1.59
C GLY A 112 15.49 27.86 1.77
N THR A 113 15.89 26.70 2.32
CA THR A 113 17.29 26.31 2.54
C THR A 113 17.75 25.37 1.42
N GLU A 114 19.04 25.36 1.14
CA GLU A 114 19.62 24.39 0.23
C GLU A 114 19.44 22.97 0.75
N PRO A 115 19.19 21.98 -0.15
CA PRO A 115 19.10 20.59 0.25
C PRO A 115 20.46 20.09 0.77
N PRO A 116 20.47 19.26 1.81
CA PRO A 116 21.69 18.66 2.32
C PRO A 116 22.25 17.63 1.33
N PRO A 117 23.54 17.21 1.51
CA PRO A 117 24.16 16.19 0.68
C PRO A 117 23.30 14.93 0.54
N GLY A 118 23.09 14.48 -0.70
CA GLY A 118 22.24 13.35 -1.07
C GLY A 118 20.81 13.74 -1.46
N TYR A 119 20.39 15.01 -1.28
CA TYR A 119 19.06 15.50 -1.66
C TYR A 119 19.10 16.58 -2.75
N GLU A 120 20.25 16.85 -3.34
CA GLU A 120 20.49 17.95 -4.27
C GLU A 120 19.59 17.89 -5.51
N LEU A 121 19.19 16.69 -5.93
CA LEU A 121 18.34 16.50 -7.10
C LEU A 121 16.85 16.64 -6.79
N VAL A 122 16.43 16.60 -5.52
CA VAL A 122 15.03 16.63 -5.13
C VAL A 122 14.32 17.89 -5.60
N PRO A 123 14.86 19.13 -5.44
CA PRO A 123 14.19 20.35 -5.90
C PRO A 123 13.88 20.35 -7.39
N HIS A 124 14.72 19.72 -8.22
CA HIS A 124 14.54 19.66 -9.67
C HIS A 124 13.39 18.75 -10.11
N SER A 125 12.87 17.91 -9.20
CA SER A 125 11.76 16.99 -9.44
C SER A 125 10.42 17.49 -8.88
N LEU A 126 10.39 18.65 -8.21
CA LEU A 126 9.17 19.20 -7.63
C LEU A 126 8.38 20.05 -8.62
N GLY A 127 7.05 19.94 -8.57
CA GLY A 127 6.12 20.72 -9.40
C GLY A 127 6.16 20.38 -10.89
N VAL A 128 6.91 19.36 -11.29
CA VAL A 128 7.07 18.96 -12.70
C VAL A 128 6.60 17.52 -12.92
N PRO A 129 6.02 17.20 -14.11
CA PRO A 129 5.68 15.83 -14.43
C PRO A 129 6.92 14.92 -14.49
N LEU A 130 6.90 13.86 -13.69
CA LEU A 130 7.98 12.87 -13.58
C LEU A 130 7.68 11.62 -14.40
N VAL A 131 6.43 11.17 -14.37
CA VAL A 131 5.96 9.96 -15.03
C VAL A 131 4.66 10.27 -15.75
N ARG A 132 4.53 9.73 -16.96
CA ARG A 132 3.26 9.65 -17.67
C ARG A 132 2.86 8.18 -17.81
N MET A 133 1.61 7.87 -17.55
CA MET A 133 1.11 6.50 -17.74
C MET A 133 -0.32 6.51 -18.28
N THR A 134 -0.65 5.46 -19.03
CA THR A 134 -1.99 5.20 -19.49
C THR A 134 -2.54 3.99 -18.74
N ILE A 135 -3.74 4.13 -18.17
CA ILE A 135 -4.37 3.16 -17.30
C ILE A 135 -5.75 2.82 -17.83
N ALA A 136 -6.05 1.54 -17.94
CA ALA A 136 -7.40 1.06 -18.28
C ALA A 136 -8.35 1.19 -17.08
N THR A 137 -9.65 1.06 -17.31
CA THR A 137 -10.68 1.15 -16.26
C THR A 137 -10.60 0.05 -15.21
N ASP A 138 -9.94 -1.06 -15.51
CA ASP A 138 -9.62 -2.15 -14.57
C ASP A 138 -8.28 -1.94 -13.83
N GLY A 139 -7.62 -0.82 -14.02
CA GLY A 139 -6.35 -0.49 -13.38
C GLY A 139 -5.12 -1.13 -14.04
N ARG A 140 -5.24 -1.81 -15.17
CA ARG A 140 -4.06 -2.27 -15.92
C ARG A 140 -3.31 -1.09 -16.50
N VAL A 141 -2.00 -1.08 -16.30
CA VAL A 141 -1.10 -0.11 -16.92
C VAL A 141 -0.87 -0.52 -18.36
N LEU A 142 -1.35 0.29 -19.30
CA LEU A 142 -1.23 0.06 -20.73
C LEU A 142 0.08 0.63 -21.30
N ASP A 143 0.53 1.77 -20.74
CA ASP A 143 1.80 2.40 -21.08
C ASP A 143 2.37 3.12 -19.86
N ARG A 144 3.70 3.17 -19.73
CA ARG A 144 4.42 3.93 -18.71
C ARG A 144 5.70 4.51 -19.27
N ARG A 145 5.87 5.81 -19.13
CA ARG A 145 7.04 6.53 -19.57
C ARG A 145 7.56 7.45 -18.48
N GLU A 146 8.82 7.32 -18.14
CA GLU A 146 9.54 8.32 -17.34
C GLU A 146 9.82 9.55 -18.19
N LEU A 147 9.38 10.70 -17.71
CA LEU A 147 9.57 11.99 -18.39
C LEU A 147 10.86 12.67 -17.93
N ARG A 148 11.28 12.39 -16.70
CA ARG A 148 12.48 12.94 -16.07
C ARG A 148 13.12 11.88 -15.15
N PRO A 149 14.44 11.89 -14.99
CA PRO A 149 15.09 11.12 -13.93
C PRO A 149 14.52 11.54 -12.59
N CYS A 150 14.05 10.59 -11.81
CA CYS A 150 13.56 10.84 -10.48
C CYS A 150 14.16 9.85 -9.48
N PRO A 151 14.31 10.25 -8.20
CA PRO A 151 14.73 9.32 -7.18
C PRO A 151 13.79 8.09 -7.14
N PRO A 152 14.29 6.87 -6.86
CA PRO A 152 13.45 5.66 -6.80
C PRO A 152 12.22 5.77 -5.91
N ALA A 153 12.30 6.56 -4.84
CA ALA A 153 11.18 6.84 -3.94
C ALA A 153 10.09 7.73 -4.58
N ALA A 154 10.43 8.55 -5.57
CA ALA A 154 9.47 9.41 -6.26
C ALA A 154 8.62 8.65 -7.29
N THR A 155 9.14 7.55 -7.82
CA THR A 155 8.41 6.64 -8.71
C THR A 155 7.59 5.60 -7.96
N GLY A 156 7.59 5.66 -6.62
CA GLY A 156 6.87 4.76 -5.75
C GLY A 156 5.43 4.57 -6.17
N ASP A 157 5.08 3.35 -6.20
CA ASP A 157 3.95 2.69 -6.80
C ASP A 157 2.61 3.44 -6.72
N LEU A 158 2.07 3.52 -7.84
CA LEU A 158 0.71 3.58 -8.31
C LEU A 158 -0.40 3.76 -7.28
N VAL A 159 -1.03 4.89 -7.36
CA VAL A 159 -2.43 5.10 -6.95
C VAL A 159 -3.39 4.06 -7.59
N VAL A 160 -2.87 3.10 -8.37
CA VAL A 160 -3.69 2.19 -9.17
C VAL A 160 -3.51 0.75 -8.71
N VAL A 161 -4.63 0.10 -8.47
CA VAL A 161 -4.75 -1.32 -8.13
C VAL A 161 -5.40 -2.04 -9.30
N PRO A 162 -4.84 -3.12 -9.80
CA PRO A 162 -5.53 -3.95 -10.78
C PRO A 162 -6.81 -4.52 -10.17
N LEU A 163 -7.93 -4.29 -10.83
CA LEU A 163 -9.27 -4.68 -10.36
C LEU A 163 -9.78 -5.89 -11.17
N PRO A 164 -10.66 -6.73 -10.59
CA PRO A 164 -11.26 -7.86 -11.31
C PRO A 164 -12.17 -7.39 -12.44
N ASP A 165 -12.29 -8.22 -13.50
CA ASP A 165 -13.11 -7.88 -14.68
C ASP A 165 -14.62 -7.95 -14.42
N ASP A 166 -15.05 -8.84 -13.55
CA ASP A 166 -16.46 -9.07 -13.21
C ASP A 166 -16.83 -8.45 -11.87
N PRO A 167 -18.14 -8.25 -11.56
CA PRO A 167 -18.60 -7.89 -10.23
C PRO A 167 -18.17 -8.94 -9.19
N VAL A 168 -17.76 -8.48 -8.03
CA VAL A 168 -17.21 -9.35 -6.97
C VAL A 168 -17.96 -9.18 -5.65
N GLU A 169 -18.04 -10.26 -4.88
CA GLU A 169 -18.61 -10.28 -3.54
C GLU A 169 -17.51 -10.10 -2.49
N VAL A 170 -17.91 -9.72 -1.28
CA VAL A 170 -17.02 -9.70 -0.13
C VAL A 170 -16.44 -11.12 0.09
N GLY A 171 -15.13 -11.18 0.28
CA GLY A 171 -14.37 -12.43 0.37
C GLY A 171 -13.73 -12.88 -0.96
N PHE A 172 -14.10 -12.28 -2.10
CA PHE A 172 -13.48 -12.59 -3.39
C PHE A 172 -11.99 -12.26 -3.40
N GLU A 173 -11.18 -13.18 -3.94
CA GLU A 173 -9.73 -13.01 -4.08
C GLU A 173 -9.32 -13.00 -5.55
N TRP A 174 -8.37 -12.12 -5.88
CA TRP A 174 -7.70 -12.13 -7.18
C TRP A 174 -6.20 -11.93 -7.04
N THR A 175 -5.44 -12.33 -8.03
CA THR A 175 -3.98 -12.32 -7.96
C THR A 175 -3.36 -11.75 -9.23
N ILE A 176 -2.27 -11.02 -9.03
CA ILE A 176 -1.47 -10.46 -10.12
C ILE A 176 -0.05 -11.01 -10.03
N PRO A 177 0.42 -11.74 -11.04
CA PRO A 177 1.81 -12.18 -11.09
C PRO A 177 2.72 -10.99 -11.35
N GLN A 178 3.87 -10.97 -10.68
CA GLN A 178 4.91 -9.96 -10.86
C GLN A 178 6.27 -10.62 -10.94
N GLU A 179 7.21 -9.94 -11.57
CA GLU A 179 8.62 -10.29 -11.57
C GLU A 179 9.42 -9.11 -11.03
N VAL A 180 10.16 -9.36 -9.95
CA VAL A 180 11.04 -8.38 -9.32
C VAL A 180 12.47 -8.71 -9.71
N VAL A 181 13.13 -7.81 -10.43
CA VAL A 181 14.55 -7.95 -10.75
C VAL A 181 15.37 -7.37 -9.60
N VAL A 182 16.21 -8.20 -9.00
CA VAL A 182 17.07 -7.84 -7.85
C VAL A 182 18.52 -7.92 -8.27
N GLU A 183 19.29 -6.88 -7.93
CA GLU A 183 20.73 -6.87 -8.10
C GLU A 183 21.40 -7.33 -6.80
N VAL A 184 22.17 -8.41 -6.87
CA VAL A 184 23.00 -8.86 -5.76
C VAL A 184 24.37 -8.17 -5.88
N PRO A 185 24.89 -7.53 -4.81
CA PRO A 185 26.22 -6.93 -4.86
C PRO A 185 27.29 -7.91 -5.35
N ASN A 186 28.04 -7.53 -6.38
CA ASN A 186 29.06 -8.35 -7.04
C ASN A 186 28.51 -9.67 -7.65
N GLY A 187 27.20 -9.71 -7.97
CA GLY A 187 26.54 -10.87 -8.55
C GLY A 187 25.67 -10.50 -9.76
N PRO A 188 25.09 -11.49 -10.43
CA PRO A 188 24.17 -11.25 -11.53
C PRO A 188 22.84 -10.68 -11.04
N ARG A 189 22.12 -10.01 -11.96
CA ARG A 189 20.71 -9.70 -11.78
C ARG A 189 19.92 -11.00 -11.68
N LYS A 190 19.01 -11.09 -10.71
CA LYS A 190 18.15 -12.25 -10.53
C LYS A 190 16.68 -11.81 -10.58
N ALA A 191 15.93 -12.45 -11.48
CA ALA A 191 14.49 -12.29 -11.54
C ALA A 191 13.84 -13.20 -10.49
N VAL A 192 13.00 -12.62 -9.64
CA VAL A 192 12.25 -13.31 -8.59
C VAL A 192 10.77 -13.14 -8.90
N ARG A 193 10.09 -14.27 -9.11
CA ARG A 193 8.65 -14.24 -9.31
C ARG A 193 7.96 -14.03 -7.98
N THR A 194 7.06 -13.07 -7.96
CA THR A 194 6.18 -12.75 -6.85
C THR A 194 4.73 -12.75 -7.31
N ARG A 195 3.82 -12.71 -6.38
CA ARG A 195 2.38 -12.62 -6.62
C ARG A 195 1.79 -11.65 -5.61
N LEU A 196 1.11 -10.63 -6.09
CA LEU A 196 0.20 -9.84 -5.28
C LEU A 196 -1.13 -10.55 -5.19
N ARG A 197 -1.63 -10.77 -4.00
CA ARG A 197 -2.97 -11.26 -3.73
C ARG A 197 -3.79 -10.13 -3.15
N TYR A 198 -4.95 -9.91 -3.71
CA TYR A 198 -5.94 -8.95 -3.24
C TYR A 198 -7.18 -9.70 -2.77
N ARG A 199 -7.85 -9.16 -1.75
CA ARG A 199 -9.13 -9.68 -1.26
C ARG A 199 -10.06 -8.54 -0.91
N LEU A 200 -11.30 -8.57 -1.42
CA LEU A 200 -12.35 -7.65 -1.00
C LEU A 200 -12.83 -8.03 0.41
N GLU A 201 -12.45 -7.25 1.42
CA GLU A 201 -12.79 -7.55 2.82
C GLU A 201 -14.15 -7.01 3.24
N SER A 202 -14.53 -5.84 2.75
CA SER A 202 -15.81 -5.22 3.07
C SER A 202 -16.18 -4.13 2.08
N VAL A 203 -17.47 -3.84 2.02
CA VAL A 203 -18.01 -2.64 1.37
C VAL A 203 -18.88 -1.91 2.38
N LYS A 204 -18.54 -0.66 2.68
CA LYS A 204 -19.31 0.20 3.60
C LYS A 204 -19.37 1.62 3.05
N ASP A 205 -20.57 2.18 3.01
CA ASP A 205 -20.81 3.57 2.56
C ASP A 205 -20.16 3.87 1.19
N GLY A 206 -20.24 2.92 0.25
CA GLY A 206 -19.64 3.04 -1.08
C GLY A 206 -18.12 2.86 -1.13
N ILE A 207 -17.46 2.58 0.00
CA ILE A 207 -16.01 2.34 0.07
C ILE A 207 -15.74 0.84 0.19
N ALA A 208 -15.05 0.29 -0.80
CA ALA A 208 -14.49 -1.05 -0.78
C ALA A 208 -13.16 -1.05 -0.02
N THR A 209 -13.02 -1.92 0.98
CA THR A 209 -11.75 -2.20 1.65
C THR A 209 -11.15 -3.47 1.06
N ILE A 210 -9.96 -3.34 0.51
CA ILE A 210 -9.25 -4.41 -0.21
C ILE A 210 -7.95 -4.69 0.54
N ALA A 211 -7.80 -5.91 1.06
CA ALA A 211 -6.52 -6.38 1.59
C ALA A 211 -5.56 -6.69 0.43
N VAL A 212 -4.28 -6.46 0.65
CA VAL A 212 -3.21 -6.84 -0.28
C VAL A 212 -2.07 -7.50 0.48
N ASP A 213 -1.53 -8.56 -0.08
CA ASP A 213 -0.30 -9.21 0.40
C ASP A 213 0.59 -9.64 -0.76
N THR A 214 1.89 -9.70 -0.49
CA THR A 214 2.91 -10.13 -1.46
C THR A 214 3.46 -11.49 -1.09
N THR A 215 3.36 -12.46 -1.99
CA THR A 215 3.96 -13.79 -1.85
C THR A 215 5.15 -13.94 -2.80
N VAL A 216 6.29 -14.38 -2.29
CA VAL A 216 7.46 -14.78 -3.11
C VAL A 216 7.25 -16.20 -3.59
N LEU A 217 7.26 -16.42 -4.92
CA LEU A 217 7.03 -17.72 -5.56
C LEU A 217 8.34 -18.43 -5.96
N THR A 218 9.39 -17.68 -6.24
CA THR A 218 10.71 -18.25 -6.51
C THR A 218 11.40 -18.60 -5.19
N PRO A 219 11.86 -19.83 -4.99
CA PRO A 219 12.67 -20.17 -3.81
C PRO A 219 13.88 -19.23 -3.69
N VAL A 220 14.08 -18.68 -2.49
CA VAL A 220 15.18 -17.77 -2.18
C VAL A 220 16.00 -18.38 -1.05
N ASP A 221 17.08 -19.09 -1.42
CA ASP A 221 17.98 -19.76 -0.47
C ASP A 221 19.20 -18.89 -0.13
N ASP A 222 19.43 -17.77 -0.85
CA ASP A 222 20.53 -16.85 -0.59
C ASP A 222 20.04 -15.69 0.28
N PRO A 223 20.52 -15.57 1.54
CA PRO A 223 20.11 -14.48 2.44
C PRO A 223 20.42 -13.08 1.90
N ARG A 224 21.41 -12.93 1.00
CA ARG A 224 21.72 -11.65 0.36
C ARG A 224 20.60 -11.24 -0.61
N LEU A 225 20.08 -12.22 -1.34
CA LEU A 225 18.94 -12.00 -2.22
C LEU A 225 17.66 -11.71 -1.41
N GLU A 226 17.43 -12.47 -0.33
CA GLU A 226 16.29 -12.27 0.57
C GLU A 226 16.31 -10.85 1.17
N ALA A 227 17.47 -10.38 1.65
CA ALA A 227 17.64 -9.04 2.19
C ALA A 227 17.28 -7.93 1.16
N ARG A 228 17.54 -8.14 -0.13
CA ARG A 228 17.18 -7.20 -1.21
C ARG A 228 15.71 -7.23 -1.57
N LEU A 229 15.01 -8.30 -1.25
CA LEU A 229 13.56 -8.40 -1.48
C LEU A 229 12.74 -7.72 -0.38
N LEU A 230 13.31 -7.43 0.79
CA LEU A 230 12.58 -6.83 1.91
C LEU A 230 11.82 -5.57 1.52
N GLU A 231 12.42 -4.71 0.71
CA GLU A 231 11.80 -3.45 0.25
C GLU A 231 10.72 -3.65 -0.82
N ARG A 232 10.49 -4.89 -1.26
CA ARG A 232 9.57 -5.24 -2.36
C ARG A 232 8.37 -6.06 -1.91
N ILE A 233 8.30 -6.39 -0.63
CA ILE A 233 7.25 -7.24 -0.06
C ILE A 233 6.45 -6.40 0.93
N TRP A 234 5.16 -6.19 0.64
CA TRP A 234 4.28 -5.33 1.43
C TRP A 234 2.96 -6.03 1.67
N ASP A 235 2.43 -5.85 2.88
CA ASP A 235 1.09 -6.27 3.25
C ASP A 235 0.30 -5.03 3.70
N GLY A 236 -1.01 -5.01 3.45
CA GLY A 236 -1.80 -3.87 3.89
C GLY A 236 -3.21 -3.83 3.36
N THR A 237 -3.77 -2.64 3.35
CA THR A 237 -5.15 -2.36 2.91
C THR A 237 -5.21 -1.17 1.98
N ILE A 238 -6.18 -1.23 1.07
CA ILE A 238 -6.49 -0.20 0.09
C ILE A 238 -7.98 0.12 0.23
N ARG A 239 -8.31 1.39 0.23
CA ARG A 239 -9.68 1.88 0.23
C ARG A 239 -10.02 2.41 -1.14
N PHE A 240 -11.06 1.88 -1.74
CA PHE A 240 -11.50 2.25 -3.08
C PHE A 240 -12.94 2.78 -3.02
N ASP A 241 -13.14 4.01 -3.48
CA ASP A 241 -14.46 4.62 -3.62
C ASP A 241 -15.10 4.10 -4.91
N ILE A 242 -16.16 3.31 -4.77
CA ILE A 242 -16.85 2.63 -5.87
C ILE A 242 -17.56 3.62 -6.77
N GLU A 243 -18.17 4.66 -6.20
CA GLU A 243 -18.92 5.65 -6.94
C GLU A 243 -17.98 6.57 -7.74
N ARG A 244 -16.94 7.09 -7.07
CA ARG A 244 -15.93 7.93 -7.71
C ARG A 244 -14.96 7.15 -8.58
N GLY A 245 -14.90 5.83 -8.43
CA GLY A 245 -14.01 4.96 -9.20
C GLY A 245 -12.53 5.29 -8.98
N ARG A 246 -12.11 5.44 -7.71
CA ARG A 246 -10.72 5.79 -7.38
C ARG A 246 -10.27 5.27 -6.02
N VAL A 247 -8.96 5.09 -5.87
CA VAL A 247 -8.35 4.84 -4.55
C VAL A 247 -8.47 6.11 -3.70
N VAL A 248 -8.98 5.94 -2.47
CA VAL A 248 -9.13 7.01 -1.48
C VAL A 248 -8.33 6.72 -0.21
N GLY A 249 -7.41 5.82 -0.26
CA GLY A 249 -6.46 5.54 0.82
C GLY A 249 -5.73 4.25 0.60
N ARG A 250 -4.48 4.21 1.07
CA ARG A 250 -3.65 3.02 1.12
C ARG A 250 -2.86 3.04 2.40
N GLN A 251 -2.73 1.86 3.00
CA GLN A 251 -1.86 1.66 4.16
C GLN A 251 -1.18 0.32 3.99
N THR A 252 0.14 0.34 3.81
CA THR A 252 0.94 -0.88 3.69
C THR A 252 2.11 -0.85 4.66
N ALA A 253 2.54 -2.01 5.12
CA ALA A 253 3.64 -2.14 6.05
C ALA A 253 4.44 -3.42 5.83
N ILE A 254 5.66 -3.42 6.36
CA ILE A 254 6.51 -4.60 6.47
C ILE A 254 7.31 -4.51 7.77
N ASP A 255 7.54 -5.65 8.42
CA ASP A 255 8.51 -5.82 9.49
C ASP A 255 9.12 -7.22 9.36
N ARG A 256 10.31 -7.29 8.77
CA ARG A 256 10.99 -8.55 8.50
C ARG A 256 12.48 -8.47 8.83
N ARG A 257 13.05 -9.62 9.18
CA ARG A 257 14.46 -9.77 9.49
C ARG A 257 15.05 -10.93 8.69
N VAL A 258 16.21 -10.69 8.10
CA VAL A 258 17.03 -11.68 7.41
C VAL A 258 18.32 -11.84 8.18
N VAL A 259 18.75 -13.08 8.39
CA VAL A 259 20.00 -13.43 9.07
C VAL A 259 20.99 -14.03 8.08
N GLY A 260 22.29 -13.81 8.30
CA GLY A 260 23.34 -14.43 7.49
C GLY A 260 23.62 -13.75 6.15
N PHE A 261 23.03 -12.58 5.85
CA PHE A 261 23.19 -11.91 4.56
C PHE A 261 24.63 -11.44 4.28
N GLY A 262 25.43 -11.21 5.31
CA GLY A 262 26.86 -10.85 5.24
C GLY A 262 27.75 -11.80 6.04
N GLY A 263 27.33 -13.06 6.27
CA GLY A 263 28.00 -14.06 7.06
C GLY A 263 27.24 -14.44 8.34
N PRO A 264 27.68 -15.48 9.08
CA PRO A 264 26.89 -16.08 10.17
C PRO A 264 26.49 -15.12 11.31
N GLN A 265 27.27 -14.06 11.52
CA GLN A 265 27.01 -13.05 12.57
C GLN A 265 26.41 -11.76 12.01
N SER A 266 25.68 -11.86 10.91
CA SER A 266 25.01 -10.72 10.30
C SER A 266 23.50 -10.85 10.33
N SER A 267 22.80 -9.73 10.42
CA SER A 267 21.37 -9.66 10.19
C SER A 267 20.98 -8.27 9.71
N VAL A 268 19.91 -8.21 8.91
CA VAL A 268 19.23 -6.97 8.56
C VAL A 268 17.77 -7.10 8.92
N ARG A 269 17.24 -6.09 9.61
CA ARG A 269 15.80 -5.91 9.82
C ARG A 269 15.36 -4.70 9.04
N TYR A 270 14.30 -4.85 8.29
CA TYR A 270 13.62 -3.76 7.61
C TYR A 270 12.19 -3.66 8.11
N LYS A 271 11.88 -2.49 8.70
CA LYS A 271 10.53 -2.14 9.13
C LYS A 271 10.13 -0.88 8.41
N ALA A 272 9.04 -0.94 7.66
CA ALA A 272 8.56 0.23 6.97
C ALA A 272 7.03 0.29 6.91
N SER A 273 6.50 1.49 6.72
CA SER A 273 5.09 1.75 6.47
C SER A 273 4.94 2.84 5.42
N LEU A 274 3.91 2.68 4.58
CA LEU A 274 3.47 3.67 3.63
C LEU A 274 1.99 3.95 3.90
N GLU A 275 1.64 5.22 4.03
CA GLU A 275 0.27 5.68 4.14
C GLU A 275 -0.01 6.73 3.06
N GLU A 276 -1.10 6.55 2.33
CA GLU A 276 -1.58 7.49 1.32
C GLU A 276 -3.00 7.90 1.66
N THR A 277 -3.24 9.19 1.76
CA THR A 277 -4.55 9.78 2.05
C THR A 277 -4.84 10.90 1.07
N PRO A 278 -6.10 11.07 0.62
CA PRO A 278 -6.47 12.18 -0.24
C PRO A 278 -6.17 13.52 0.44
N VAL A 279 -5.72 14.48 -0.34
CA VAL A 279 -5.73 15.89 0.06
C VAL A 279 -7.13 16.39 -0.28
N GLU A 280 -7.87 16.88 0.72
CA GLU A 280 -9.16 17.50 0.48
C GLU A 280 -8.93 18.81 -0.28
N GLU A 281 -9.65 19.00 -1.39
CA GLU A 281 -9.71 20.29 -2.09
C GLU A 281 -10.58 21.23 -1.25
N GLU A 282 -10.00 22.35 -0.78
CA GLU A 282 -10.75 23.42 -0.12
C GLU A 282 -11.64 24.19 -1.12
#